data_f11b8ab38dbd6bdd0ee98beb4f23e599
#
_entry.id   f11b8ab38dbd6bdd0ee98beb4f23e599
#
_cell.length_a   1.000
_cell.length_b   1.000
_cell.length_c   1.000
_cell.angle_alpha   90.00
_cell.angle_beta   90.00
_cell.angle_gamma   90.00
#
_symmetry.space_group_name_H-M   'P 1'
#
loop_
_entity.id
_entity.type
_entity.pdbx_description
1 polymer ?
#
loop_
_entity_poly.entity_id
_entity_poly.type
_entity_poly.pdbx_seq_one_letter_code
_entity_poly.pdbx_strand_id
1 'polypeptide(L)'
;MLTSDIQAVLFDLDGTLIDSAPDLGAAADEMRTDRGMASIPLERYRPVAGAGARGMLGVAFDITPDAMGFLTLREEFFVKYENRMLRNTLAFDGVPELIAALTFGGVPWGVVTNKSARFTGPLTGAMPLFATAGAVVSGDTTPFSKPHPEPLFEAARRLGVDPAACVYVGDDERDIVAGRAAGMWTVAATYGYMGAQADVTLWQADATISFPMALLALLQRANKA
;
A
#
# COMPACT_ATOMS: atom_id res chain seq x y z
N MET A 1 -18.71 16.82 0.43
CA MET A 1 -18.59 17.44 -0.91
C MET A 1 -17.14 17.89 -1.08
N LEU A 2 -16.48 17.50 -2.14
CA LEU A 2 -15.17 18.05 -2.50
C LEU A 2 -15.33 19.55 -2.73
N THR A 3 -14.62 20.35 -1.96
CA THR A 3 -14.73 21.82 -1.97
C THR A 3 -13.54 22.51 -2.65
N SER A 4 -12.58 21.71 -3.16
CA SER A 4 -11.38 22.23 -3.84
C SER A 4 -11.04 21.37 -5.05
N ASP A 5 -10.44 21.98 -6.07
CA ASP A 5 -9.88 21.26 -7.23
C ASP A 5 -8.80 20.30 -6.76
N ILE A 6 -8.93 19.03 -7.12
CA ILE A 6 -7.92 18.01 -6.81
C ILE A 6 -6.66 18.28 -7.63
N GLN A 7 -5.54 18.45 -6.95
CA GLN A 7 -4.25 18.77 -7.56
C GLN A 7 -3.29 17.59 -7.60
N ALA A 8 -3.44 16.59 -6.72
CA ALA A 8 -2.58 15.42 -6.70
C ALA A 8 -3.30 14.17 -6.17
N VAL A 9 -2.76 12.99 -6.53
CA VAL A 9 -3.23 11.70 -6.02
C VAL A 9 -2.07 10.97 -5.34
N LEU A 10 -2.27 10.56 -4.11
CA LEU A 10 -1.35 9.72 -3.34
C LEU A 10 -1.95 8.32 -3.18
N PHE A 11 -1.11 7.31 -3.23
CA PHE A 11 -1.52 5.92 -3.15
C PHE A 11 -0.72 5.17 -2.07
N ASP A 12 -1.35 4.22 -1.40
CA ASP A 12 -0.58 3.13 -0.79
C ASP A 12 0.05 2.25 -1.88
N LEU A 13 0.96 1.39 -1.48
CA LEU A 13 1.72 0.53 -2.39
C LEU A 13 1.13 -0.89 -2.45
N ASP A 14 1.31 -1.65 -1.34
CA ASP A 14 0.97 -3.08 -1.27
C ASP A 14 -0.55 -3.26 -1.08
N GLY A 15 -1.24 -3.86 -2.00
CA GLY A 15 -2.70 -4.00 -1.99
C GLY A 15 -3.44 -2.88 -2.73
N THR A 16 -2.74 -1.82 -3.11
CA THR A 16 -3.35 -0.68 -3.82
C THR A 16 -2.79 -0.51 -5.23
N LEU A 17 -1.47 -0.34 -5.37
CA LEU A 17 -0.81 -0.24 -6.69
C LEU A 17 -0.25 -1.59 -7.15
N ILE A 18 0.29 -2.38 -6.24
CA ILE A 18 0.91 -3.67 -6.54
C ILE A 18 0.34 -4.81 -5.70
N ASP A 19 0.24 -5.98 -6.32
CA ASP A 19 -0.01 -7.25 -5.64
C ASP A 19 1.32 -7.91 -5.28
N SER A 20 1.79 -7.68 -4.08
CA SER A 20 3.01 -8.27 -3.52
C SER A 20 2.75 -9.50 -2.65
N ALA A 21 1.49 -9.87 -2.41
CA ALA A 21 1.12 -11.01 -1.58
C ALA A 21 1.73 -12.34 -2.04
N PRO A 22 1.87 -12.63 -3.37
CA PRO A 22 2.51 -13.86 -3.83
C PRO A 22 3.96 -14.00 -3.36
N ASP A 23 4.75 -12.92 -3.43
CA ASP A 23 6.15 -12.97 -3.01
C ASP A 23 6.31 -12.90 -1.48
N LEU A 24 5.46 -12.14 -0.79
CA LEU A 24 5.42 -12.12 0.68
C LEU A 24 5.03 -13.49 1.24
N GLY A 25 3.94 -14.08 0.75
CA GLY A 25 3.46 -15.39 1.20
C GLY A 25 4.47 -16.49 0.94
N ALA A 26 5.06 -16.50 -0.26
CA ALA A 26 6.04 -17.50 -0.62
C ALA A 26 7.36 -17.36 0.17
N ALA A 27 7.78 -16.15 0.58
CA ALA A 27 8.92 -15.97 1.47
C ALA A 27 8.67 -16.61 2.85
N ALA A 28 7.48 -16.42 3.41
CA ALA A 28 7.10 -17.01 4.68
C ALA A 28 6.90 -18.53 4.59
N ASP A 29 6.34 -19.02 3.48
CA ASP A 29 6.12 -20.44 3.25
C ASP A 29 7.44 -21.20 3.03
N GLU A 30 8.40 -20.60 2.36
CA GLU A 30 9.75 -21.13 2.23
C GLU A 30 10.43 -21.33 3.60
N MET A 31 10.24 -20.40 4.56
CA MET A 31 10.74 -20.57 5.92
C MET A 31 10.12 -21.80 6.62
N ARG A 32 8.87 -22.13 6.33
CA ARG A 32 8.19 -23.33 6.85
C ARG A 32 8.80 -24.59 6.24
N THR A 33 8.88 -24.64 4.92
CA THR A 33 9.37 -25.82 4.21
C THR A 33 10.83 -26.12 4.51
N ASP A 34 11.68 -25.11 4.71
CA ASP A 34 13.06 -25.27 5.18
C ASP A 34 13.16 -25.92 6.58
N ARG A 35 12.09 -25.82 7.37
CA ARG A 35 11.95 -26.46 8.70
C ARG A 35 11.22 -27.81 8.64
N GLY A 36 10.95 -28.34 7.45
CA GLY A 36 10.19 -29.58 7.27
C GLY A 36 8.70 -29.48 7.62
N MET A 37 8.18 -28.25 7.77
CA MET A 37 6.75 -28.03 8.01
C MET A 37 5.97 -28.05 6.67
N ALA A 38 4.70 -28.45 6.73
CA ALA A 38 3.84 -28.44 5.55
C ALA A 38 3.65 -27.02 5.02
N SER A 39 3.60 -26.88 3.68
CA SER A 39 3.27 -25.63 3.00
C SER A 39 1.85 -25.16 3.33
N ILE A 40 1.67 -23.85 3.35
CA ILE A 40 0.38 -23.16 3.53
C ILE A 40 0.02 -22.46 2.23
N PRO A 41 -1.21 -22.59 1.70
CA PRO A 41 -1.60 -21.97 0.44
C PRO A 41 -1.66 -20.42 0.55
N LEU A 42 -1.42 -19.75 -0.59
CA LEU A 42 -1.35 -18.28 -0.68
C LEU A 42 -2.59 -17.59 -0.14
N GLU A 43 -3.76 -18.19 -0.30
CA GLU A 43 -5.06 -17.66 0.17
C GLU A 43 -5.10 -17.41 1.68
N ARG A 44 -4.25 -18.10 2.45
CA ARG A 44 -4.11 -17.87 3.90
C ARG A 44 -3.20 -16.69 4.21
N TYR A 45 -2.21 -16.39 3.37
CA TYR A 45 -1.27 -15.27 3.52
C TYR A 45 -1.85 -13.96 2.97
N ARG A 46 -2.56 -14.01 1.85
CA ARG A 46 -3.06 -12.83 1.13
C ARG A 46 -3.82 -11.82 2.00
N PRO A 47 -4.81 -12.22 2.84
CA PRO A 47 -5.57 -11.26 3.64
C PRO A 47 -4.75 -10.50 4.70
N VAL A 48 -3.56 -11.00 5.02
CA VAL A 48 -2.67 -10.38 6.02
C VAL A 48 -1.43 -9.75 5.41
N ALA A 49 -1.35 -9.66 4.07
CA ALA A 49 -0.19 -9.11 3.37
C ALA A 49 0.06 -7.64 3.74
N GLY A 50 -0.98 -6.83 3.91
CA GLY A 50 -0.89 -5.45 4.39
C GLY A 50 -0.31 -5.30 5.81
N ALA A 51 -0.26 -6.37 6.60
CA ALA A 51 0.41 -6.38 7.90
C ALA A 51 1.91 -6.73 7.82
N GLY A 52 2.45 -6.99 6.61
CA GLY A 52 3.87 -7.29 6.38
C GLY A 52 4.36 -8.50 7.17
N ALA A 53 5.59 -8.44 7.69
CA ALA A 53 6.20 -9.54 8.43
C ALA A 53 5.35 -10.04 9.60
N ARG A 54 4.64 -9.15 10.30
CA ARG A 54 3.74 -9.53 11.41
C ARG A 54 2.64 -10.48 10.94
N GLY A 55 1.98 -10.14 9.84
CA GLY A 55 0.93 -10.99 9.28
C GLY A 55 1.48 -12.29 8.71
N MET A 56 2.56 -12.21 7.94
CA MET A 56 3.20 -13.36 7.31
C MET A 56 3.69 -14.39 8.35
N LEU A 57 4.40 -13.95 9.39
CA LEU A 57 4.92 -14.83 10.44
C LEU A 57 3.81 -15.33 11.36
N GLY A 58 2.75 -14.54 11.57
CA GLY A 58 1.56 -14.99 12.29
C GLY A 58 0.92 -16.20 11.60
N VAL A 59 0.73 -16.15 10.29
CA VAL A 59 0.19 -17.27 9.51
C VAL A 59 1.18 -18.43 9.45
N ALA A 60 2.48 -18.15 9.24
CA ALA A 60 3.48 -19.19 9.04
C ALA A 60 3.80 -19.98 10.33
N PHE A 61 3.86 -19.31 11.48
CA PHE A 61 4.40 -19.88 12.71
C PHE A 61 3.53 -19.67 13.95
N ASP A 62 2.35 -19.05 13.79
CA ASP A 62 1.46 -18.68 14.91
C ASP A 62 2.20 -17.85 15.98
N ILE A 63 3.05 -16.89 15.53
CA ILE A 63 3.89 -16.07 16.40
C ILE A 63 3.47 -14.60 16.35
N THR A 64 3.47 -13.94 17.49
CA THR A 64 3.15 -12.52 17.66
C THR A 64 4.43 -11.68 17.85
N PRO A 65 4.39 -10.36 17.57
CA PRO A 65 5.57 -9.49 17.65
C PRO A 65 6.27 -9.43 19.02
N ASP A 66 5.53 -9.69 20.10
CA ASP A 66 6.02 -9.72 21.49
C ASP A 66 6.65 -11.07 21.88
N ALA A 67 6.50 -12.10 21.06
CA ALA A 67 7.04 -13.43 21.36
C ALA A 67 8.57 -13.45 21.21
N MET A 68 9.21 -14.23 22.08
CA MET A 68 10.65 -14.50 22.00
C MET A 68 10.99 -15.15 20.66
N GLY A 69 12.01 -14.62 19.97
CA GLY A 69 12.43 -15.09 18.64
C GLY A 69 11.76 -14.44 17.46
N PHE A 70 10.71 -13.62 17.66
CA PHE A 70 10.04 -12.92 16.55
C PHE A 70 11.02 -12.08 15.72
N LEU A 71 11.91 -11.32 16.35
CA LEU A 71 12.87 -10.46 15.64
C LEU A 71 13.84 -11.28 14.76
N THR A 72 14.24 -12.45 15.19
CA THR A 72 15.10 -13.36 14.42
C THR A 72 14.34 -13.92 13.20
N LEU A 73 13.11 -14.37 13.38
CA LEU A 73 12.26 -14.86 12.28
C LEU A 73 11.92 -13.71 11.31
N ARG A 74 11.70 -12.50 11.82
CA ARG A 74 11.45 -11.33 10.98
C ARG A 74 12.63 -11.02 10.07
N GLU A 75 13.87 -11.05 10.58
CA GLU A 75 15.03 -10.79 9.73
C GLU A 75 15.25 -11.90 8.71
N GLU A 76 15.06 -13.16 9.08
CA GLU A 76 15.09 -14.28 8.13
C GLU A 76 14.04 -14.11 7.02
N PHE A 77 12.81 -13.75 7.40
CA PHE A 77 11.74 -13.43 6.45
C PHE A 77 12.15 -12.29 5.51
N PHE A 78 12.76 -11.23 6.04
CA PHE A 78 13.19 -10.09 5.22
C PHE A 78 14.25 -10.50 4.20
N VAL A 79 15.23 -11.30 4.58
CA VAL A 79 16.26 -11.83 3.66
C VAL A 79 15.61 -12.67 2.55
N LYS A 80 14.68 -13.57 2.91
CA LYS A 80 13.96 -14.37 1.90
C LYS A 80 13.09 -13.50 0.97
N TYR A 81 12.41 -12.51 1.53
CA TYR A 81 11.59 -11.60 0.74
C TYR A 81 12.44 -10.75 -0.22
N GLU A 82 13.58 -10.21 0.20
CA GLU A 82 14.51 -9.48 -0.68
C GLU A 82 14.92 -10.29 -1.90
N ASN A 83 15.20 -11.57 -1.72
CA ASN A 83 15.63 -12.47 -2.79
C ASN A 83 14.53 -12.80 -3.80
N ARG A 84 13.28 -12.39 -3.56
CA ARG A 84 12.15 -12.77 -4.41
C ARG A 84 11.13 -11.67 -4.71
N MET A 85 11.20 -10.53 -4.07
CA MET A 85 10.15 -9.50 -4.07
C MET A 85 9.76 -8.95 -5.46
N LEU A 86 10.50 -9.31 -6.52
CA LEU A 86 10.22 -8.95 -7.92
C LEU A 86 9.88 -10.16 -8.79
N ARG A 87 9.68 -11.36 -8.22
CA ARG A 87 9.42 -12.56 -9.01
C ARG A 87 7.98 -12.66 -9.48
N ASN A 88 7.03 -12.36 -8.58
CA ASN A 88 5.61 -12.49 -8.81
C ASN A 88 4.83 -11.24 -8.37
N THR A 89 5.53 -10.20 -7.90
CA THR A 89 4.92 -8.91 -7.58
C THR A 89 4.63 -8.18 -8.89
N LEU A 90 3.35 -7.88 -9.12
CA LEU A 90 2.85 -7.20 -10.31
C LEU A 90 1.96 -6.02 -9.92
N ALA A 91 1.76 -5.06 -10.84
CA ALA A 91 0.71 -4.07 -10.68
C ALA A 91 -0.67 -4.74 -10.72
N PHE A 92 -1.65 -4.24 -9.95
CA PHE A 92 -3.03 -4.65 -10.12
C PHE A 92 -3.54 -4.28 -11.51
N ASP A 93 -4.47 -5.09 -12.04
CA ASP A 93 -5.11 -4.83 -13.33
C ASP A 93 -5.77 -3.43 -13.33
N GLY A 94 -5.47 -2.65 -14.37
CA GLY A 94 -5.95 -1.27 -14.52
C GLY A 94 -5.10 -0.20 -13.81
N VAL A 95 -4.11 -0.56 -12.99
CA VAL A 95 -3.20 0.42 -12.38
C VAL A 95 -2.27 1.06 -13.42
N PRO A 96 -1.65 0.32 -14.36
CA PRO A 96 -0.84 0.96 -15.39
C PRO A 96 -1.62 1.99 -16.20
N GLU A 97 -2.86 1.70 -16.57
CA GLU A 97 -3.75 2.58 -17.32
C GLU A 97 -4.15 3.81 -16.49
N LEU A 98 -4.44 3.62 -15.20
CA LEU A 98 -4.73 4.72 -14.27
C LEU A 98 -3.54 5.68 -14.19
N ILE A 99 -2.33 5.17 -13.95
CA ILE A 99 -1.12 5.99 -13.84
C ILE A 99 -0.81 6.71 -15.16
N ALA A 100 -0.97 6.03 -16.28
CA ALA A 100 -0.82 6.66 -17.60
C ALA A 100 -1.82 7.81 -17.80
N ALA A 101 -3.09 7.62 -17.39
CA ALA A 101 -4.11 8.65 -17.48
C ALA A 101 -3.82 9.87 -16.59
N LEU A 102 -3.39 9.65 -15.33
CA LEU A 102 -2.98 10.73 -14.41
C LEU A 102 -1.79 11.50 -15.00
N THR A 103 -0.78 10.81 -15.48
CA THR A 103 0.43 11.40 -16.09
C THR A 103 0.07 12.21 -17.35
N PHE A 104 -0.75 11.66 -18.23
CA PHE A 104 -1.22 12.36 -19.44
C PHE A 104 -2.03 13.60 -19.11
N GLY A 105 -2.87 13.53 -18.05
CA GLY A 105 -3.67 14.66 -17.54
C GLY A 105 -2.86 15.69 -16.77
N GLY A 106 -1.55 15.48 -16.58
CA GLY A 106 -0.69 16.37 -15.81
C GLY A 106 -1.00 16.40 -14.31
N VAL A 107 -1.67 15.35 -13.79
CA VAL A 107 -1.99 15.23 -12.37
C VAL A 107 -0.80 14.58 -11.64
N PRO A 108 -0.10 15.31 -10.76
CA PRO A 108 0.98 14.75 -9.94
C PRO A 108 0.48 13.61 -9.09
N TRP A 109 1.34 12.59 -8.89
CA TRP A 109 1.00 11.47 -8.04
C TRP A 109 2.22 10.95 -7.27
N GLY A 110 1.96 10.22 -6.19
CA GLY A 110 3.01 9.65 -5.35
C GLY A 110 2.56 8.43 -4.57
N VAL A 111 3.54 7.82 -3.90
CA VAL A 111 3.37 6.61 -3.06
C VAL A 111 3.62 6.97 -1.61
N VAL A 112 2.76 6.50 -0.70
CA VAL A 112 2.93 6.58 0.75
C VAL A 112 2.63 5.22 1.36
N THR A 113 3.65 4.51 1.82
CA THR A 113 3.52 3.13 2.30
C THR A 113 4.16 2.93 3.67
N ASN A 114 3.63 1.94 4.45
CA ASN A 114 4.27 1.48 5.68
C ASN A 114 5.43 0.48 5.42
N LYS A 115 5.63 0.09 4.16
CA LYS A 115 6.78 -0.72 3.75
C LYS A 115 8.08 0.08 3.92
N SER A 116 9.11 -0.52 4.53
CA SER A 116 10.39 0.17 4.73
C SER A 116 11.12 0.46 3.41
N ALA A 117 11.99 1.46 3.41
CA ALA A 117 12.83 1.85 2.28
C ALA A 117 13.72 0.70 1.77
N ARG A 118 14.09 -0.24 2.64
CA ARG A 118 14.79 -1.49 2.30
C ARG A 118 14.12 -2.22 1.13
N PHE A 119 12.80 -2.23 1.08
CA PHE A 119 12.01 -2.94 0.05
C PHE A 119 11.38 -1.98 -0.96
N THR A 120 10.91 -0.82 -0.50
CA THR A 120 10.22 0.15 -1.36
C THR A 120 11.14 0.65 -2.46
N GLY A 121 12.38 1.03 -2.13
CA GLY A 121 13.35 1.54 -3.10
C GLY A 121 13.62 0.57 -4.26
N PRO A 122 14.04 -0.68 -4.00
CA PRO A 122 14.23 -1.67 -5.07
C PRO A 122 12.97 -1.97 -5.88
N LEU A 123 11.79 -2.08 -5.26
CA LEU A 123 10.53 -2.31 -5.96
C LEU A 123 10.19 -1.15 -6.92
N THR A 124 10.19 0.08 -6.41
CA THR A 124 9.84 1.25 -7.23
C THR A 124 10.91 1.57 -8.28
N GLY A 125 12.17 1.25 -7.99
CA GLY A 125 13.26 1.43 -8.95
C GLY A 125 13.27 0.41 -10.10
N ALA A 126 12.77 -0.81 -9.87
CA ALA A 126 12.74 -1.87 -10.87
C ALA A 126 11.47 -1.88 -11.73
N MET A 127 10.36 -1.35 -11.23
CA MET A 127 9.08 -1.35 -11.94
C MET A 127 8.87 -0.04 -12.71
N PRO A 128 8.78 -0.07 -14.07
CA PRO A 128 8.58 1.14 -14.90
C PRO A 128 7.34 1.97 -14.52
N LEU A 129 6.35 1.33 -13.88
CA LEU A 129 5.16 1.99 -13.35
C LEU A 129 5.48 3.25 -12.54
N PHE A 130 6.55 3.20 -11.73
CA PHE A 130 6.89 4.27 -10.78
C PHE A 130 7.79 5.38 -11.36
N ALA A 131 8.15 5.30 -12.66
CA ALA A 131 9.05 6.26 -13.29
C ALA A 131 8.52 7.72 -13.26
N THR A 132 7.20 7.90 -13.15
CA THR A 132 6.54 9.23 -13.11
C THR A 132 6.04 9.60 -11.71
N ALA A 133 6.32 8.79 -10.69
CA ALA A 133 5.96 9.12 -9.31
C ALA A 133 6.77 10.34 -8.82
N GLY A 134 6.09 11.42 -8.47
CA GLY A 134 6.73 12.65 -7.98
C GLY A 134 7.16 12.55 -6.50
N ALA A 135 6.61 11.59 -5.76
CA ALA A 135 6.97 11.31 -4.37
C ALA A 135 6.90 9.80 -4.07
N VAL A 136 7.87 9.30 -3.32
CA VAL A 136 7.84 7.96 -2.71
C VAL A 136 8.23 8.11 -1.24
N VAL A 137 7.29 7.84 -0.34
CA VAL A 137 7.45 7.92 1.11
C VAL A 137 7.28 6.53 1.69
N SER A 138 8.37 5.99 2.23
CA SER A 138 8.44 4.65 2.86
C SER A 138 8.09 4.72 4.35
N GLY A 139 7.84 3.59 4.98
CA GLY A 139 7.44 3.50 6.38
C GLY A 139 8.45 4.02 7.40
N ASP A 140 9.69 4.20 6.99
CA ASP A 140 10.83 4.72 7.76
C ASP A 140 11.37 6.06 7.21
N THR A 141 10.66 6.71 6.30
CA THR A 141 11.03 8.04 5.75
C THR A 141 10.76 9.15 6.78
N THR A 142 9.70 9.02 7.58
CA THR A 142 9.29 9.96 8.61
C THR A 142 9.33 9.30 9.99
N PRO A 143 9.36 10.06 11.10
CA PRO A 143 9.36 9.48 12.44
C PRO A 143 8.14 8.61 12.76
N PHE A 144 7.04 8.81 12.04
CA PHE A 144 5.77 8.11 12.21
C PHE A 144 5.35 7.44 10.91
N SER A 145 4.64 6.31 11.04
CA SER A 145 4.00 5.59 9.92
C SER A 145 2.48 5.69 10.00
N LYS A 146 1.76 5.36 8.93
CA LYS A 146 0.28 5.29 8.94
C LYS A 146 -0.20 4.37 10.07
N PRO A 147 -1.20 4.74 10.87
CA PRO A 147 -2.25 5.75 10.62
C PRO A 147 -1.89 7.20 10.99
N HIS A 148 -0.65 7.52 11.39
CA HIS A 148 -0.23 8.91 11.60
C HIS A 148 -0.19 9.67 10.26
N PRO A 149 -0.63 10.96 10.17
CA PRO A 149 -0.70 11.71 8.91
C PRO A 149 0.66 12.18 8.38
N GLU A 150 1.72 12.15 9.19
CA GLU A 150 3.03 12.71 8.84
C GLU A 150 3.59 12.22 7.49
N PRO A 151 3.51 10.92 7.11
CA PRO A 151 3.98 10.46 5.80
C PRO A 151 3.22 11.10 4.64
N LEU A 152 1.93 11.40 4.83
CA LEU A 152 1.10 12.03 3.81
C LEU A 152 1.45 13.51 3.65
N PHE A 153 1.71 14.23 4.75
CA PHE A 153 2.22 15.60 4.71
C PHE A 153 3.58 15.67 3.98
N GLU A 154 4.47 14.73 4.25
CA GLU A 154 5.77 14.65 3.57
C GLU A 154 5.60 14.42 2.06
N ALA A 155 4.67 13.55 1.65
CA ALA A 155 4.40 13.32 0.23
C ALA A 155 3.80 14.56 -0.45
N ALA A 156 2.82 15.22 0.15
CA ALA A 156 2.23 16.46 -0.34
C ALA A 156 3.29 17.58 -0.46
N ARG A 157 4.16 17.71 0.55
CA ARG A 157 5.30 18.64 0.54
C ARG A 157 6.26 18.37 -0.63
N ARG A 158 6.60 17.12 -0.92
CA ARG A 158 7.45 16.73 -2.06
C ARG A 158 6.82 17.06 -3.41
N LEU A 159 5.49 16.91 -3.50
CA LEU A 159 4.74 17.27 -4.71
C LEU A 159 4.48 18.79 -4.83
N GLY A 160 4.71 19.57 -3.77
CA GLY A 160 4.46 21.02 -3.75
C GLY A 160 2.97 21.37 -3.76
N VAL A 161 2.11 20.51 -3.17
CA VAL A 161 0.64 20.66 -3.14
C VAL A 161 0.12 20.79 -1.71
N ASP A 162 -1.03 21.46 -1.57
CA ASP A 162 -1.75 21.49 -0.29
C ASP A 162 -2.35 20.10 0.00
N PRO A 163 -2.17 19.51 1.19
CA PRO A 163 -2.82 18.27 1.57
C PRO A 163 -4.34 18.28 1.33
N ALA A 164 -5.03 19.39 1.57
CA ALA A 164 -6.47 19.51 1.33
C ALA A 164 -6.88 19.39 -0.16
N ALA A 165 -5.93 19.59 -1.08
CA ALA A 165 -6.12 19.39 -2.52
C ALA A 165 -5.64 18.00 -3.00
N CYS A 166 -5.33 17.08 -2.08
CA CYS A 166 -4.92 15.72 -2.41
C CYS A 166 -6.03 14.70 -2.19
N VAL A 167 -6.02 13.67 -3.03
CA VAL A 167 -6.74 12.41 -2.80
C VAL A 167 -5.75 11.38 -2.28
N TYR A 168 -6.12 10.65 -1.22
CA TYR A 168 -5.36 9.48 -0.77
C TYR A 168 -6.15 8.20 -0.98
N VAL A 169 -5.54 7.22 -1.65
CA VAL A 169 -6.13 5.93 -2.02
C VAL A 169 -5.38 4.81 -1.31
N GLY A 170 -6.10 3.94 -0.58
CA GLY A 170 -5.50 2.79 0.09
C GLY A 170 -6.51 1.68 0.35
N ASP A 171 -6.02 0.49 0.70
CA ASP A 171 -6.82 -0.72 0.93
C ASP A 171 -6.85 -1.17 2.40
N ASP A 172 -6.37 -0.34 3.31
CA ASP A 172 -6.32 -0.63 4.75
C ASP A 172 -6.95 0.52 5.56
N GLU A 173 -7.56 0.21 6.71
CA GLU A 173 -8.15 1.22 7.59
C GLU A 173 -7.14 2.31 7.99
N ARG A 174 -5.86 1.95 8.17
CA ARG A 174 -4.78 2.87 8.49
C ARG A 174 -4.58 3.96 7.43
N ASP A 175 -4.90 3.65 6.17
CA ASP A 175 -4.83 4.60 5.06
C ASP A 175 -5.90 5.67 5.20
N ILE A 176 -7.12 5.24 5.46
CA ILE A 176 -8.26 6.13 5.59
C ILE A 176 -8.11 7.02 6.84
N VAL A 177 -7.67 6.43 7.96
CA VAL A 177 -7.38 7.21 9.19
C VAL A 177 -6.29 8.26 8.95
N ALA A 178 -5.18 7.88 8.30
CA ALA A 178 -4.08 8.79 7.99
C ALA A 178 -4.52 9.90 7.02
N GLY A 179 -5.24 9.55 5.95
CA GLY A 179 -5.74 10.49 4.94
C GLY A 179 -6.67 11.52 5.54
N ARG A 180 -7.63 11.09 6.34
CA ARG A 180 -8.56 11.99 7.06
C ARG A 180 -7.83 12.91 8.05
N ALA A 181 -6.88 12.36 8.82
CA ALA A 181 -6.07 13.14 9.74
C ALA A 181 -5.18 14.17 9.03
N ALA A 182 -4.79 13.90 7.77
CA ALA A 182 -4.06 14.83 6.91
C ALA A 182 -4.98 15.87 6.21
N GLY A 183 -6.30 15.78 6.36
CA GLY A 183 -7.27 16.65 5.66
C GLY A 183 -7.42 16.31 4.18
N MET A 184 -6.95 15.16 3.74
CA MET A 184 -7.09 14.68 2.36
C MET A 184 -8.45 14.04 2.13
N TRP A 185 -8.91 14.03 0.88
CA TRP A 185 -10.04 13.23 0.47
C TRP A 185 -9.62 11.75 0.36
N THR A 186 -10.39 10.85 0.95
CA THR A 186 -9.99 9.46 1.11
C THR A 186 -10.80 8.50 0.27
N VAL A 187 -10.11 7.54 -0.37
CA VAL A 187 -10.73 6.51 -1.21
C VAL A 187 -10.27 5.13 -0.75
N ALA A 188 -11.22 4.28 -0.37
CA ALA A 188 -10.94 2.89 -0.03
C ALA A 188 -10.93 2.02 -1.30
N ALA A 189 -9.81 1.34 -1.55
CA ALA A 189 -9.60 0.42 -2.66
C ALA A 189 -10.03 -1.00 -2.25
N THR A 190 -11.27 -1.39 -2.56
CA THR A 190 -11.83 -2.68 -2.13
C THR A 190 -11.37 -3.88 -2.96
N TYR A 191 -10.54 -3.68 -3.96
CA TYR A 191 -9.86 -4.73 -4.71
C TYR A 191 -8.56 -5.23 -4.07
N GLY A 192 -8.09 -4.54 -3.01
CA GLY A 192 -6.86 -4.85 -2.30
C GLY A 192 -6.98 -5.97 -1.28
N TYR A 193 -6.07 -6.00 -0.31
CA TYR A 193 -6.04 -7.04 0.72
C TYR A 193 -7.06 -6.85 1.83
N MET A 194 -7.33 -5.60 2.19
CA MET A 194 -8.31 -5.12 3.19
C MET A 194 -8.13 -5.69 4.61
N GLY A 195 -7.44 -6.81 4.77
CA GLY A 195 -7.38 -7.54 6.03
C GLY A 195 -8.47 -8.63 6.15
N ALA A 196 -8.22 -9.63 7.03
CA ALA A 196 -9.02 -10.85 7.11
C ALA A 196 -10.48 -10.64 7.59
N GLN A 197 -10.79 -9.52 8.23
CA GLN A 197 -12.10 -9.22 8.84
C GLN A 197 -12.55 -7.77 8.60
N ALA A 198 -12.08 -7.14 7.52
CA ALA A 198 -12.36 -5.74 7.28
C ALA A 198 -13.82 -5.50 6.89
N ASP A 199 -14.46 -4.59 7.60
CA ASP A 199 -15.70 -3.95 7.17
C ASP A 199 -15.38 -2.52 6.71
N VAL A 200 -15.23 -2.36 5.40
CA VAL A 200 -14.85 -1.07 4.77
C VAL A 200 -15.87 0.04 5.07
N THR A 201 -17.13 -0.31 5.38
CA THR A 201 -18.17 0.68 5.73
C THR A 201 -17.88 1.41 7.05
N LEU A 202 -17.11 0.78 7.93
CA LEU A 202 -16.69 1.35 9.21
C LEU A 202 -15.50 2.32 9.09
N TRP A 203 -14.73 2.27 8.01
CA TRP A 203 -13.53 3.10 7.83
C TRP A 203 -13.85 4.57 7.61
N GLN A 204 -15.10 4.88 7.21
CA GLN A 204 -15.55 6.24 6.93
C GLN A 204 -14.72 6.93 5.81
N ALA A 205 -14.34 6.17 4.78
CA ALA A 205 -13.76 6.74 3.58
C ALA A 205 -14.79 7.61 2.85
N ASP A 206 -14.33 8.68 2.19
CA ASP A 206 -15.21 9.57 1.42
C ASP A 206 -15.79 8.89 0.18
N ALA A 207 -15.05 7.91 -0.39
CA ALA A 207 -15.52 7.06 -1.48
C ALA A 207 -14.87 5.66 -1.42
N THR A 208 -15.44 4.73 -2.20
CA THR A 208 -14.89 3.39 -2.42
C THR A 208 -14.76 3.10 -3.90
N ILE A 209 -13.73 2.34 -4.29
CA ILE A 209 -13.54 1.86 -5.66
C ILE A 209 -13.26 0.36 -5.64
N SER A 210 -13.90 -0.38 -6.54
CA SER A 210 -13.72 -1.84 -6.68
C SER A 210 -12.75 -2.24 -7.79
N PHE A 211 -12.18 -1.27 -8.50
CA PHE A 211 -11.11 -1.42 -9.50
C PHE A 211 -10.41 -0.07 -9.72
N PRO A 212 -9.11 -0.05 -10.10
CA PRO A 212 -8.31 1.18 -10.14
C PRO A 212 -8.88 2.29 -11.02
N MET A 213 -9.32 1.96 -12.22
CA MET A 213 -9.83 2.96 -13.20
C MET A 213 -11.09 3.70 -12.75
N ALA A 214 -11.83 3.17 -11.74
CA ALA A 214 -12.99 3.87 -11.17
C ALA A 214 -12.59 5.22 -10.53
N LEU A 215 -11.32 5.37 -10.12
CA LEU A 215 -10.81 6.61 -9.56
C LEU A 215 -10.96 7.79 -10.53
N LEU A 216 -10.72 7.59 -11.82
CA LEU A 216 -10.80 8.67 -12.81
C LEU A 216 -12.21 9.30 -12.88
N ALA A 217 -13.24 8.46 -12.76
CA ALA A 217 -14.62 8.96 -12.74
C ALA A 217 -14.93 9.78 -11.48
N LEU A 218 -14.32 9.44 -10.34
CA LEU A 218 -14.44 10.21 -9.10
C LEU A 218 -13.74 11.57 -9.23
N LEU A 219 -12.51 11.61 -9.76
CA LEU A 219 -11.74 12.85 -9.95
C LEU A 219 -12.46 13.82 -10.92
N GLN A 220 -13.06 13.31 -11.98
CA GLN A 220 -13.82 14.13 -12.94
C GLN A 220 -15.09 14.77 -12.34
N ARG A 221 -15.73 14.09 -11.37
CA ARG A 221 -16.90 14.64 -10.67
C ARG A 221 -16.49 15.71 -9.66
N ALA A 222 -15.36 15.50 -9.01
CA ALA A 222 -14.80 16.45 -8.05
C ALA A 222 -14.52 17.82 -8.67
N ASN A 223 -13.92 17.84 -9.87
CA ASN A 223 -13.54 19.07 -10.58
C ASN A 223 -14.74 19.78 -11.28
N LYS A 224 -15.97 19.23 -11.20
CA LYS A 224 -17.16 19.82 -11.80
C LYS A 224 -18.17 20.36 -10.77
N ALA A 225 -17.94 20.13 -9.49
CA ALA A 225 -18.82 20.54 -8.39
C ALA A 225 -18.33 21.80 -7.72
#